data_b2f82767b6c13ae48dc4effc89ddf93c
#
_entry.id   b2f82767b6c13ae48dc4effc89ddf93c
#
_cell.length_a   1.000
_cell.length_b   1.000
_cell.length_c   1.000
_cell.angle_alpha   90.00
_cell.angle_beta   90.00
_cell.angle_gamma   90.00
#
_symmetry.space_group_name_H-M   'P 1'
#
loop_
_entity.id
_entity.type
_entity.pdbx_description
1 polymer ?
#
loop_
_entity_poly.entity_id
_entity_poly.type
_entity_poly.pdbx_seq_one_letter_code
_entity_poly.pdbx_strand_id
1 'polypeptide(L)'
;GAFAAWRGRKPYVVGGLTLIGLVIFFCFIVGMWISLERPPMRTMGETRLWYSFFLPLAGLITYSRWRYKWILSFSFILSLVFICINIFKPEIHNKTLMPALQSPWFTPHVIVYMFAYAMLGAATVMAIYLLWFKKKPIDSREMDLCDNLTYVGLAFMTLGMLSGAVWAKE
;
A
#
# COMPACT_ATOMS: atom_id res chain seq x y z
N GLY A 1 -10.16 -5.68 10.86
CA GLY A 1 -10.76 -4.77 9.86
C GLY A 1 -11.61 -5.54 8.86
N ALA A 2 -11.00 -6.26 7.90
CA ALA A 2 -11.72 -6.93 6.79
C ALA A 2 -12.82 -7.89 7.27
N PHE A 3 -12.55 -8.77 8.23
CA PHE A 3 -13.53 -9.70 8.78
C PHE A 3 -14.73 -8.97 9.41
N ALA A 4 -14.51 -7.86 10.11
CA ALA A 4 -15.58 -7.04 10.68
C ALA A 4 -16.44 -6.38 9.59
N ALA A 5 -15.85 -6.01 8.44
CA ALA A 5 -16.58 -5.48 7.28
C ALA A 5 -17.53 -6.52 6.68
N TRP A 6 -17.07 -7.76 6.52
CA TRP A 6 -17.89 -8.88 6.01
C TRP A 6 -19.01 -9.26 6.97
N ARG A 7 -18.78 -9.19 8.29
CA ARG A 7 -19.78 -9.48 9.33
C ARG A 7 -20.83 -8.38 9.51
N GLY A 8 -20.85 -7.38 8.63
CA GLY A 8 -21.86 -6.30 8.64
C GLY A 8 -21.73 -5.31 9.80
N ARG A 9 -20.57 -5.26 10.46
CA ARG A 9 -20.30 -4.27 11.51
C ARG A 9 -20.36 -2.85 10.95
N LYS A 10 -20.72 -1.91 11.83
CA LYS A 10 -20.79 -0.49 11.46
C LYS A 10 -19.44 0.01 10.91
N PRO A 11 -19.46 0.86 9.89
CA PRO A 11 -18.24 1.26 9.17
C PRO A 11 -17.19 1.93 10.06
N TYR A 12 -17.61 2.65 11.11
CA TYR A 12 -16.65 3.24 12.06
C TYR A 12 -15.90 2.18 12.87
N VAL A 13 -16.54 1.04 13.20
CA VAL A 13 -15.88 -0.09 13.88
C VAL A 13 -14.86 -0.74 12.95
N VAL A 14 -15.21 -0.93 11.68
CA VAL A 14 -14.30 -1.47 10.67
C VAL A 14 -13.11 -0.56 10.48
N GLY A 15 -13.34 0.76 10.32
CA GLY A 15 -12.30 1.78 10.19
C GLY A 15 -11.41 1.84 11.43
N GLY A 16 -11.99 1.89 12.62
CA GLY A 16 -11.24 1.91 13.88
C GLY A 16 -10.34 0.71 14.08
N LEU A 17 -10.86 -0.52 13.86
CA LEU A 17 -10.04 -1.74 13.95
C LEU A 17 -8.93 -1.80 12.90
N THR A 18 -9.17 -1.28 11.70
CA THR A 18 -8.13 -1.21 10.66
C THR A 18 -7.07 -0.19 11.03
N LEU A 19 -7.49 0.98 11.51
CA LEU A 19 -6.57 2.06 11.92
C LEU A 19 -5.69 1.62 13.09
N ILE A 20 -6.26 0.96 14.11
CA ILE A 20 -5.49 0.41 15.24
C ILE A 20 -4.44 -0.57 14.73
N GLY A 21 -4.81 -1.49 13.84
CA GLY A 21 -3.86 -2.43 13.24
C GLY A 21 -2.74 -1.73 12.47
N LEU A 22 -3.07 -0.69 11.71
CA LEU A 22 -2.08 0.13 10.98
C LEU A 22 -1.15 0.88 11.95
N VAL A 23 -1.66 1.44 13.03
CA VAL A 23 -0.85 2.13 14.05
C VAL A 23 0.14 1.17 14.70
N ILE A 24 -0.33 -0.02 15.10
CA ILE A 24 0.54 -1.05 15.69
C ILE A 24 1.64 -1.44 14.69
N PHE A 25 1.28 -1.63 13.43
CA PHE A 25 2.24 -2.00 12.39
C PHE A 25 3.23 -0.86 12.09
N PHE A 26 2.77 0.38 12.10
CA PHE A 26 3.63 1.55 11.97
C PHE A 26 4.62 1.67 13.15
N CYS A 27 4.16 1.45 14.38
CA CYS A 27 5.04 1.40 15.56
C CYS A 27 6.12 0.31 15.43
N PHE A 28 5.77 -0.85 14.85
CA PHE A 28 6.75 -1.89 14.54
C PHE A 28 7.81 -1.41 13.53
N ILE A 29 7.40 -0.74 12.44
CA ILE A 29 8.30 -0.17 11.43
C ILE A 29 9.23 0.88 12.06
N VAL A 30 8.69 1.76 12.92
CA VAL A 30 9.48 2.77 13.64
C VAL A 30 10.46 2.11 14.60
N GLY A 31 10.06 1.09 15.35
CA GLY A 31 10.95 0.31 16.21
C GLY A 31 12.10 -0.32 15.43
N MET A 32 11.81 -0.88 14.26
CA MET A 32 12.82 -1.40 13.36
C MET A 32 13.74 -0.29 12.80
N TRP A 33 13.21 0.88 12.49
CA TRP A 33 13.99 2.05 12.08
C TRP A 33 15.01 2.46 13.15
N ILE A 34 14.56 2.57 14.40
CA ILE A 34 15.44 2.90 15.55
C ILE A 34 16.53 1.83 15.72
N SER A 35 16.16 0.55 15.63
CA SER A 35 17.10 -0.56 15.79
C SER A 35 18.15 -0.65 14.66
N LEU A 36 17.79 -0.23 13.44
CA LEU A 36 18.67 -0.23 12.27
C LEU A 36 19.50 1.07 12.14
N GLU A 37 19.20 2.10 12.96
CA GLU A 37 19.78 3.44 12.87
C GLU A 37 19.63 4.08 11.46
N ARG A 38 18.69 3.56 10.63
CA ARG A 38 18.39 4.00 9.28
C ARG A 38 16.95 3.65 8.87
N PRO A 39 16.35 4.38 7.90
CA PRO A 39 15.05 4.01 7.36
C PRO A 39 15.08 2.59 6.79
N PRO A 40 14.11 1.72 7.13
CA PRO A 40 14.04 0.35 6.61
C PRO A 40 13.45 0.34 5.19
N MET A 41 14.21 0.77 4.18
CA MET A 41 13.78 0.88 2.77
C MET A 41 14.83 0.39 1.78
N ARG A 42 15.93 -0.21 2.26
CA ARG A 42 17.11 -0.49 1.43
C ARG A 42 17.24 -1.95 1.00
N THR A 43 16.42 -2.84 1.55
CA THR A 43 16.39 -4.25 1.15
C THR A 43 15.03 -4.61 0.54
N MET A 44 14.98 -5.68 -0.27
CA MET A 44 13.73 -6.20 -0.83
C MET A 44 12.72 -6.58 0.25
N GLY A 45 13.20 -7.09 1.39
CA GLY A 45 12.36 -7.40 2.54
C GLY A 45 11.76 -6.17 3.20
N GLU A 46 12.57 -5.12 3.38
CA GLU A 46 12.13 -3.83 3.91
C GLU A 46 11.10 -3.17 2.98
N THR A 47 11.31 -3.23 1.66
CA THR A 47 10.35 -2.74 0.66
C THR A 47 9.02 -3.47 0.76
N ARG A 48 9.03 -4.81 0.87
CA ARG A 48 7.81 -5.63 1.08
C ARG A 48 7.08 -5.26 2.38
N LEU A 49 7.82 -4.92 3.44
CA LEU A 49 7.24 -4.46 4.70
C LEU A 49 6.43 -3.17 4.52
N TRP A 50 6.97 -2.20 3.77
CA TRP A 50 6.25 -0.96 3.45
C TRP A 50 5.03 -1.21 2.56
N TYR A 51 5.11 -2.12 1.57
CA TYR A 51 3.92 -2.54 0.82
C TYR A 51 2.85 -3.13 1.74
N SER A 52 3.25 -3.94 2.72
CA SER A 52 2.32 -4.52 3.70
C SER A 52 1.61 -3.45 4.54
N PHE A 53 2.20 -2.27 4.71
CA PHE A 53 1.61 -1.12 5.38
C PHE A 53 0.74 -0.28 4.44
N PHE A 54 1.25 0.10 3.26
CA PHE A 54 0.54 1.01 2.36
C PHE A 54 -0.69 0.39 1.70
N LEU A 55 -0.69 -0.91 1.42
CA LEU A 55 -1.84 -1.59 0.83
C LEU A 55 -3.10 -1.52 1.73
N PRO A 56 -3.07 -1.91 3.02
CA PRO A 56 -4.23 -1.74 3.89
C PRO A 56 -4.60 -0.28 4.15
N LEU A 57 -3.62 0.64 4.12
CA LEU A 57 -3.87 2.08 4.24
C LEU A 57 -4.67 2.58 3.03
N ALA A 58 -4.24 2.26 1.80
CA ALA A 58 -4.98 2.58 0.58
C ALA A 58 -6.37 1.92 0.58
N GLY A 59 -6.46 0.66 1.01
CA GLY A 59 -7.71 -0.05 1.18
C GLY A 59 -8.66 0.62 2.18
N LEU A 60 -8.13 1.14 3.29
CA LEU A 60 -8.91 1.88 4.29
C LEU A 60 -9.42 3.23 3.73
N ILE A 61 -8.57 3.99 3.05
CA ILE A 61 -8.94 5.26 2.40
C ILE A 61 -10.06 5.01 1.40
N THR A 62 -9.90 4.02 0.53
CA THR A 62 -10.91 3.65 -0.47
C THR A 62 -12.19 3.17 0.20
N TYR A 63 -12.11 2.34 1.22
CA TYR A 63 -13.28 1.87 1.95
C TYR A 63 -14.01 3.01 2.68
N SER A 64 -13.31 3.97 3.25
CA SER A 64 -13.92 5.10 3.94
C SER A 64 -14.75 5.97 2.99
N ARG A 65 -14.29 6.13 1.75
CA ARG A 65 -14.93 6.98 0.73
C ARG A 65 -16.04 6.28 -0.05
N TRP A 66 -15.80 5.03 -0.49
CA TRP A 66 -16.69 4.29 -1.41
C TRP A 66 -17.39 3.09 -0.79
N ARG A 67 -16.99 2.63 0.42
CA ARG A 67 -17.62 1.54 1.17
C ARG A 67 -17.53 0.16 0.50
N TYR A 68 -16.63 -0.08 -0.42
CA TYR A 68 -16.42 -1.39 -1.05
C TYR A 68 -15.63 -2.33 -0.14
N LYS A 69 -16.30 -3.31 0.45
CA LYS A 69 -15.74 -4.27 1.41
C LYS A 69 -14.66 -5.14 0.80
N TRP A 70 -14.81 -5.49 -0.48
CA TRP A 70 -13.90 -6.38 -1.17
C TRP A 70 -12.51 -5.75 -1.38
N ILE A 71 -12.40 -4.45 -1.65
CA ILE A 71 -11.14 -3.73 -1.79
C ILE A 71 -10.34 -3.80 -0.49
N LEU A 72 -11.01 -3.56 0.64
CA LEU A 72 -10.40 -3.68 1.96
C LEU A 72 -9.89 -5.10 2.22
N SER A 73 -10.70 -6.13 1.89
CA SER A 73 -10.31 -7.54 2.05
C SER A 73 -9.14 -7.91 1.15
N PHE A 74 -9.16 -7.48 -0.11
CA PHE A 74 -8.07 -7.70 -1.06
C PHE A 74 -6.76 -7.06 -0.57
N SER A 75 -6.82 -5.81 -0.10
CA SER A 75 -5.65 -5.11 0.45
C SER A 75 -5.04 -5.85 1.64
N PHE A 76 -5.87 -6.42 2.53
CA PHE A 76 -5.40 -7.22 3.65
C PHE A 76 -4.79 -8.55 3.23
N ILE A 77 -5.40 -9.26 2.27
CA ILE A 77 -4.87 -10.51 1.75
C ILE A 77 -3.50 -10.28 1.14
N LEU A 78 -3.36 -9.25 0.31
CA LEU A 78 -2.10 -8.93 -0.35
C LEU A 78 -1.02 -8.49 0.67
N SER A 79 -1.40 -7.70 1.66
CA SER A 79 -0.52 -7.35 2.78
C SER A 79 -0.04 -8.59 3.53
N LEU A 80 -0.94 -9.53 3.82
CA LEU A 80 -0.59 -10.80 4.49
C LEU A 80 0.38 -11.62 3.66
N VAL A 81 0.20 -11.70 2.34
CA VAL A 81 1.12 -12.39 1.43
C VAL A 81 2.54 -11.82 1.55
N PHE A 82 2.69 -10.48 1.51
CA PHE A 82 4.01 -9.86 1.67
C PHE A 82 4.63 -10.10 3.05
N ILE A 83 3.83 -10.10 4.11
CA ILE A 83 4.30 -10.43 5.47
C ILE A 83 4.77 -11.89 5.52
N CYS A 84 4.00 -12.83 4.97
CA CYS A 84 4.40 -14.24 4.90
C CYS A 84 5.71 -14.43 4.12
N ILE A 85 5.87 -13.77 2.97
CA ILE A 85 7.12 -13.82 2.20
C ILE A 85 8.30 -13.32 3.06
N ASN A 86 8.12 -12.27 3.83
CA ASN A 86 9.16 -11.74 4.71
C ASN A 86 9.52 -12.68 5.87
N ILE A 87 8.57 -13.47 6.36
CA ILE A 87 8.81 -14.49 7.37
C ILE A 87 9.63 -15.66 6.78
N PHE A 88 9.28 -16.11 5.57
CA PHE A 88 9.98 -17.23 4.92
C PHE A 88 11.32 -16.84 4.28
N LYS A 89 11.50 -15.56 3.91
CA LYS A 89 12.74 -15.02 3.33
C LYS A 89 13.19 -13.78 4.11
N PRO A 90 13.89 -13.94 5.24
CA PRO A 90 14.24 -12.85 6.14
C PRO A 90 15.42 -11.99 5.61
N GLU A 91 15.29 -11.47 4.39
CA GLU A 91 16.25 -10.52 3.79
C GLU A 91 16.26 -9.15 4.48
N ILE A 92 15.34 -8.92 5.42
CA ILE A 92 15.18 -7.69 6.19
C ILE A 92 16.43 -7.39 7.04
N HIS A 93 17.20 -8.41 7.37
CA HIS A 93 18.37 -8.30 8.26
C HIS A 93 19.71 -8.11 7.52
N ASN A 94 19.71 -8.07 6.18
CA ASN A 94 20.94 -7.85 5.42
C ASN A 94 21.44 -6.41 5.57
N LYS A 95 22.64 -6.23 6.09
CA LYS A 95 23.27 -4.92 6.31
C LYS A 95 24.02 -4.39 5.09
N THR A 96 24.23 -5.21 4.07
CA THR A 96 24.99 -4.83 2.86
C THR A 96 24.14 -3.90 1.98
N LEU A 97 24.64 -2.71 1.72
CA LEU A 97 23.96 -1.65 0.98
C LEU A 97 24.67 -1.34 -0.31
N MET A 98 23.93 -1.27 -1.41
CA MET A 98 24.43 -0.66 -2.63
C MET A 98 24.61 0.85 -2.41
N PRO A 99 25.72 1.46 -2.87
CA PRO A 99 25.98 2.90 -2.69
C PRO A 99 24.85 3.81 -3.19
N ALA A 100 24.21 3.47 -4.31
CA ALA A 100 23.09 4.20 -4.88
C ALA A 100 21.86 4.33 -3.94
N LEU A 101 21.69 3.41 -2.97
CA LEU A 101 20.58 3.42 -2.01
C LEU A 101 20.84 4.28 -0.77
N GLN A 102 21.96 4.99 -0.71
CA GLN A 102 22.37 5.79 0.45
C GLN A 102 21.93 7.25 0.37
N SER A 103 21.45 7.72 -0.81
CA SER A 103 20.95 9.09 -0.98
C SER A 103 19.70 9.34 -0.12
N PRO A 104 19.58 10.52 0.53
CA PRO A 104 18.39 10.91 1.27
C PRO A 104 17.14 11.03 0.37
N TRP A 105 17.29 11.26 -0.92
CA TRP A 105 16.19 11.33 -1.90
C TRP A 105 15.58 9.97 -2.25
N PHE A 106 16.33 8.88 -2.01
CA PHE A 106 15.83 7.53 -2.25
C PHE A 106 14.57 7.23 -1.42
N THR A 107 14.56 7.58 -0.13
CA THR A 107 13.45 7.30 0.79
C THR A 107 12.12 7.94 0.35
N PRO A 108 12.03 9.27 0.11
CA PRO A 108 10.78 9.88 -0.34
C PRO A 108 10.34 9.37 -1.73
N HIS A 109 11.28 9.13 -2.65
CA HIS A 109 11.00 8.54 -3.95
C HIS A 109 10.29 7.18 -3.83
N VAL A 110 10.84 6.28 -3.02
CA VAL A 110 10.27 4.94 -2.82
C VAL A 110 8.90 4.99 -2.16
N ILE A 111 8.70 5.84 -1.14
CA ILE A 111 7.40 6.01 -0.46
C ILE A 111 6.31 6.44 -1.46
N VAL A 112 6.61 7.45 -2.27
CA VAL A 112 5.67 8.01 -3.25
C VAL A 112 5.31 6.95 -4.30
N TYR A 113 6.29 6.18 -4.80
CA TYR A 113 6.03 5.09 -5.74
C TYR A 113 5.21 3.95 -5.14
N MET A 114 5.51 3.54 -3.91
CA MET A 114 4.75 2.49 -3.23
C MET A 114 3.28 2.85 -3.10
N PHE A 115 2.99 4.10 -2.74
CA PHE A 115 1.61 4.59 -2.67
C PHE A 115 0.96 4.61 -4.06
N ALA A 116 1.66 5.12 -5.08
CA ALA A 116 1.19 5.13 -6.47
C ALA A 116 0.83 3.72 -6.96
N TYR A 117 1.71 2.74 -6.76
CA TYR A 117 1.46 1.36 -7.16
C TYR A 117 0.31 0.71 -6.40
N ALA A 118 0.13 1.02 -5.11
CA ALA A 118 -1.00 0.53 -4.34
C ALA A 118 -2.34 1.04 -4.92
N MET A 119 -2.41 2.33 -5.31
CA MET A 119 -3.60 2.93 -5.90
C MET A 119 -3.88 2.38 -7.31
N LEU A 120 -2.87 2.30 -8.17
CA LEU A 120 -3.00 1.74 -9.52
C LEU A 120 -3.32 0.25 -9.49
N GLY A 121 -2.72 -0.51 -8.55
CA GLY A 121 -3.06 -1.91 -8.33
C GLY A 121 -4.52 -2.10 -7.93
N ALA A 122 -5.04 -1.25 -7.04
CA ALA A 122 -6.46 -1.27 -6.67
C ALA A 122 -7.36 -0.93 -7.86
N ALA A 123 -6.98 0.05 -8.69
CA ALA A 123 -7.70 0.39 -9.93
C ALA A 123 -7.73 -0.79 -10.90
N THR A 124 -6.60 -1.46 -11.11
CA THR A 124 -6.49 -2.64 -11.98
C THR A 124 -7.40 -3.78 -11.51
N VAL A 125 -7.39 -4.09 -10.21
CA VAL A 125 -8.26 -5.13 -9.66
C VAL A 125 -9.74 -4.76 -9.79
N MET A 126 -10.08 -3.47 -9.59
CA MET A 126 -11.44 -2.98 -9.82
C MET A 126 -11.85 -3.15 -11.29
N ALA A 127 -10.99 -2.77 -12.23
CA ALA A 127 -11.26 -2.91 -13.66
C ALA A 127 -11.47 -4.38 -14.06
N ILE A 128 -10.62 -5.29 -13.58
CA ILE A 128 -10.77 -6.74 -13.79
C ILE A 128 -12.11 -7.24 -13.22
N TYR A 129 -12.46 -6.81 -12.01
CA TYR A 129 -13.74 -7.16 -11.40
C TYR A 129 -14.93 -6.70 -12.25
N LEU A 130 -14.90 -5.46 -12.72
CA LEU A 130 -15.98 -4.88 -13.54
C LEU A 130 -16.13 -5.58 -14.90
N LEU A 131 -15.01 -5.96 -15.54
CA LEU A 131 -15.00 -6.57 -16.86
C LEU A 131 -15.37 -8.06 -16.83
N TRP A 132 -14.86 -8.81 -15.85
CA TRP A 132 -14.95 -10.28 -15.88
C TRP A 132 -16.00 -10.87 -14.93
N PHE A 133 -16.22 -10.24 -13.79
CA PHE A 133 -17.07 -10.81 -12.76
C PHE A 133 -18.43 -10.12 -12.63
N LYS A 134 -18.57 -8.91 -13.12
CA LYS A 134 -19.82 -8.18 -13.02
C LYS A 134 -20.74 -8.51 -14.18
N LYS A 135 -21.87 -9.17 -13.88
CA LYS A 135 -22.93 -9.50 -14.87
C LYS A 135 -23.96 -8.39 -15.08
N LYS A 136 -23.92 -7.31 -14.29
CA LYS A 136 -24.86 -6.18 -14.33
C LYS A 136 -24.19 -4.98 -15.03
N PRO A 137 -24.99 -4.03 -15.60
CA PRO A 137 -24.44 -2.77 -16.11
C PRO A 137 -23.54 -2.09 -15.09
N ILE A 138 -22.46 -1.46 -15.57
CA ILE A 138 -21.52 -0.72 -14.73
C ILE A 138 -22.23 0.55 -14.24
N ASP A 139 -22.21 0.77 -12.93
CA ASP A 139 -22.75 1.97 -12.29
C ASP A 139 -21.75 3.12 -12.41
N SER A 140 -22.24 4.36 -12.56
CA SER A 140 -21.42 5.56 -12.60
C SER A 140 -20.48 5.67 -11.42
N ARG A 141 -20.96 5.30 -10.24
CA ARG A 141 -20.17 5.30 -8.99
C ARG A 141 -18.96 4.35 -9.03
N GLU A 142 -19.09 3.23 -9.72
CA GLU A 142 -17.96 2.26 -9.86
C GLU A 142 -16.94 2.77 -10.86
N MET A 143 -17.41 3.43 -11.92
CA MET A 143 -16.54 4.09 -12.89
C MET A 143 -15.76 5.24 -12.22
N ASP A 144 -16.47 6.12 -11.48
CA ASP A 144 -15.86 7.20 -10.70
C ASP A 144 -14.79 6.70 -9.72
N LEU A 145 -15.01 5.52 -9.11
CA LEU A 145 -14.00 4.91 -8.25
C LEU A 145 -12.76 4.53 -9.04
N CYS A 146 -12.93 3.87 -10.18
CA CYS A 146 -11.82 3.43 -11.02
C CYS A 146 -11.01 4.63 -11.52
N ASP A 147 -11.69 5.68 -11.99
CA ASP A 147 -11.08 6.91 -12.46
C ASP A 147 -10.31 7.63 -11.36
N ASN A 148 -10.92 7.81 -10.18
CA ASN A 148 -10.26 8.46 -9.05
C ASN A 148 -9.02 7.70 -8.56
N LEU A 149 -9.09 6.37 -8.47
CA LEU A 149 -7.92 5.55 -8.13
C LEU A 149 -6.79 5.72 -9.16
N THR A 150 -7.16 5.77 -10.44
CA THR A 150 -6.22 5.95 -11.54
C THR A 150 -5.59 7.35 -11.51
N TYR A 151 -6.39 8.41 -11.39
CA TYR A 151 -5.88 9.79 -11.34
C TYR A 151 -4.96 10.03 -10.14
N VAL A 152 -5.35 9.58 -8.95
CA VAL A 152 -4.51 9.69 -7.76
C VAL A 152 -3.23 8.88 -7.93
N GLY A 153 -3.32 7.64 -8.42
CA GLY A 153 -2.16 6.80 -8.68
C GLY A 153 -1.18 7.42 -9.68
N LEU A 154 -1.69 7.97 -10.79
CA LEU A 154 -0.86 8.64 -11.80
C LEU A 154 -0.24 9.94 -11.27
N ALA A 155 -0.96 10.73 -10.48
CA ALA A 155 -0.41 11.94 -9.86
C ALA A 155 0.78 11.60 -8.95
N PHE A 156 0.64 10.61 -8.07
CA PHE A 156 1.73 10.14 -7.22
C PHE A 156 2.87 9.51 -8.01
N MET A 157 2.57 8.78 -9.10
CA MET A 157 3.58 8.22 -9.98
C MET A 157 4.42 9.31 -10.66
N THR A 158 3.79 10.40 -11.09
CA THR A 158 4.49 11.55 -11.67
C THR A 158 5.40 12.22 -10.65
N LEU A 159 4.93 12.43 -9.42
CA LEU A 159 5.76 12.94 -8.31
C LEU A 159 6.93 11.99 -8.01
N GLY A 160 6.69 10.69 -8.06
CA GLY A 160 7.73 9.68 -7.94
C GLY A 160 8.79 9.78 -9.02
N MET A 161 8.39 9.98 -10.29
CA MET A 161 9.36 10.18 -11.39
C MET A 161 10.20 11.45 -11.19
N LEU A 162 9.59 12.56 -10.77
CA LEU A 162 10.31 13.80 -10.49
C LEU A 162 11.32 13.63 -9.35
N SER A 163 10.92 13.01 -8.24
CA SER A 163 11.83 12.74 -7.13
C SER A 163 12.95 11.76 -7.51
N GLY A 164 12.67 10.79 -8.39
CA GLY A 164 13.67 9.88 -8.94
C GLY A 164 14.69 10.56 -9.86
N ALA A 165 14.24 11.55 -10.64
CA ALA A 165 15.15 12.35 -11.47
C ALA A 165 16.10 13.21 -10.61
N VAL A 166 15.64 13.70 -9.45
CA VAL A 166 16.50 14.40 -8.47
C VAL A 166 17.49 13.43 -7.86
N TRP A 167 17.02 12.25 -7.42
CA TRP A 167 17.88 11.20 -6.88
C TRP A 167 18.96 10.74 -7.86
N ALA A 168 18.64 10.61 -9.16
CA ALA A 168 19.58 10.15 -10.16
C ALA A 168 20.70 11.14 -10.49
N LYS A 169 20.60 12.40 -10.04
CA LYS A 169 21.64 13.44 -10.22
C LYS A 169 22.66 13.50 -9.08
N GLU A 170 22.40 12.87 -7.95
CA GLU A 170 23.30 12.76 -6.81
C GLU A 170 24.21 11.52 -6.92
#